data_e4b3918308716ad78a9f11edeb3007d1
#
_entry.id   e4b3918308716ad78a9f11edeb3007d1
#
_cell.length_a   1.000
_cell.length_b   1.000
_cell.length_c   1.000
_cell.angle_alpha   90.00
_cell.angle_beta   90.00
_cell.angle_gamma   90.00
#
_symmetry.space_group_name_H-M   'P 1'
#
loop_
_entity.id
_entity.type
_entity.pdbx_description
1 polymer ?
#
loop_
_entity_poly.entity_id
_entity_poly.type
_entity_poly.pdbx_seq_one_letter_code
_entity_poly.pdbx_strand_id
1 'polypeptide(L)'
;MKKLQLRHLAILALATAFGLAGTLGARAETVKIGLIGSLTGPHSGWDAPASEGVHMAVNEINAAGGFTVGGKKYTFAIAEEDAQSKPDVAAAAAQKLLSDDNIHVVFGILTSTPGMAAAVPIGKAKVLYIGGFTSLDTLIGKPGNELFFRALDSDAIAAGPFVQETIKEFGVKKIGMLLPNEDVSKSIVKTYQPLFEKAGVQVPIVEYFQPGTSDFAPVLRKFQRQGLDGLFIGYSDPDAEAIVRQSLEVGGLPTRFIYRGGSGAPAAKYAPRIDGFAWQILTRDLDTTSDAKVKAWIDRYKAATKKDVTATTYWALTFYDTLFMLSRAMEAAGSVTDAKAIAAKLKGMKYDGVRQMQLDPQGFARTDIDIGFIKGGKTYSTPAHIQ
;
A
#
# COMPACT_ATOMS: atom_id res chain seq x y z
N MET A 1 38.54 -52.94 47.14
CA MET A 1 38.80 -51.98 46.04
C MET A 1 37.86 -52.12 44.83
N LYS A 2 37.41 -53.28 44.40
CA LYS A 2 36.51 -53.44 43.22
C LYS A 2 35.07 -52.88 43.39
N LYS A 3 34.54 -52.84 44.61
CA LYS A 3 33.18 -52.30 44.85
C LYS A 3 33.09 -50.76 44.85
N LEU A 4 34.22 -50.04 45.00
CA LEU A 4 34.22 -48.58 44.98
C LEU A 4 34.27 -48.03 43.55
N GLN A 5 34.91 -48.74 42.63
CA GLN A 5 35.02 -48.34 41.23
C GLN A 5 33.69 -48.50 40.43
N LEU A 6 32.84 -49.48 40.80
CA LEU A 6 31.54 -49.64 40.14
C LEU A 6 30.54 -48.49 40.53
N ARG A 7 30.66 -47.91 41.71
CA ARG A 7 29.80 -46.81 42.15
C ARG A 7 30.10 -45.50 41.45
N HIS A 8 31.36 -45.26 41.10
CA HIS A 8 31.75 -44.02 40.38
C HIS A 8 31.41 -44.11 38.89
N LEU A 9 31.40 -45.26 38.25
CA LEU A 9 30.96 -45.45 36.87
C LEU A 9 29.44 -45.29 36.71
N ALA A 10 28.64 -45.68 37.72
CA ALA A 10 27.19 -45.55 37.68
C ALA A 10 26.74 -44.06 37.85
N ILE A 11 27.48 -43.27 38.61
CA ILE A 11 27.18 -41.83 38.83
C ILE A 11 27.57 -41.01 37.59
N LEU A 12 28.66 -41.35 36.89
CA LEU A 12 29.06 -40.68 35.65
C LEU A 12 28.11 -41.00 34.48
N ALA A 13 27.54 -42.20 34.42
CA ALA A 13 26.56 -42.58 33.40
C ALA A 13 25.17 -41.88 33.58
N LEU A 14 24.79 -41.56 34.83
CA LEU A 14 23.55 -40.85 35.12
C LEU A 14 23.68 -39.34 34.83
N ALA A 15 24.86 -38.75 35.01
CA ALA A 15 25.11 -37.34 34.71
C ALA A 15 25.15 -37.05 33.18
N THR A 16 25.59 -38.05 32.37
CA THR A 16 25.57 -37.91 30.90
C THR A 16 24.17 -38.13 30.29
N ALA A 17 23.29 -38.89 30.93
CA ALA A 17 21.93 -39.11 30.46
C ALA A 17 21.02 -37.84 30.73
N PHE A 18 21.34 -37.03 31.72
CA PHE A 18 20.59 -35.80 31.99
C PHE A 18 21.05 -34.60 31.11
N GLY A 19 22.23 -34.66 30.50
CA GLY A 19 22.76 -33.64 29.62
C GLY A 19 22.28 -33.74 28.16
N LEU A 20 21.64 -34.85 27.72
CA LEU A 20 21.09 -35.00 26.37
C LEU A 20 19.56 -34.86 26.30
N ALA A 21 18.87 -34.63 27.40
CA ALA A 21 17.44 -34.23 27.40
C ALA A 21 17.27 -32.71 27.15
N GLY A 22 18.22 -32.12 26.43
CA GLY A 22 18.19 -30.72 26.09
C GLY A 22 17.78 -30.50 24.66
N THR A 23 16.85 -29.63 24.46
CA THR A 23 16.48 -28.95 23.23
C THR A 23 15.93 -29.84 22.10
N LEU A 24 14.84 -30.53 22.38
CA LEU A 24 13.80 -30.56 21.35
C LEU A 24 13.37 -29.09 21.21
N GLY A 25 14.07 -28.34 20.37
CA GLY A 25 13.68 -26.98 20.03
C GLY A 25 12.23 -27.03 19.63
N ALA A 26 11.36 -26.36 20.40
CA ALA A 26 9.93 -26.33 20.11
C ALA A 26 9.79 -25.91 18.64
N ARG A 27 9.37 -26.85 17.79
CA ARG A 27 9.15 -26.56 16.37
C ARG A 27 8.14 -25.43 16.30
N ALA A 28 8.47 -24.38 15.57
CA ALA A 28 7.54 -23.27 15.39
C ALA A 28 6.24 -23.78 14.77
N GLU A 29 5.12 -23.40 15.36
CA GLU A 29 3.81 -23.64 14.77
C GLU A 29 3.61 -22.72 13.56
N THR A 30 2.81 -23.12 12.58
CA THR A 30 2.62 -22.34 11.35
C THR A 30 1.28 -21.64 11.38
N VAL A 31 1.30 -20.31 11.19
CA VAL A 31 0.11 -19.49 10.95
C VAL A 31 -0.07 -19.37 9.44
N LYS A 32 -1.19 -19.86 8.93
CA LYS A 32 -1.53 -19.74 7.52
C LYS A 32 -2.30 -18.46 7.28
N ILE A 33 -1.82 -17.64 6.35
CA ILE A 33 -2.50 -16.44 5.87
C ILE A 33 -3.01 -16.65 4.45
N GLY A 34 -4.21 -16.17 4.16
CA GLY A 34 -4.74 -16.10 2.80
C GLY A 34 -4.19 -14.86 2.10
N LEU A 35 -3.87 -14.98 0.83
CA LEU A 35 -3.46 -13.87 -0.03
C LEU A 35 -4.25 -13.91 -1.32
N ILE A 36 -4.94 -12.83 -1.66
CA ILE A 36 -5.69 -12.70 -2.90
C ILE A 36 -5.18 -11.47 -3.64
N GLY A 37 -4.67 -11.68 -4.85
CA GLY A 37 -4.24 -10.61 -5.74
C GLY A 37 -4.64 -10.90 -7.18
N SER A 38 -4.75 -9.88 -8.02
CA SER A 38 -4.82 -10.04 -9.46
C SER A 38 -3.40 -10.26 -10.00
N LEU A 39 -2.89 -11.49 -9.89
CA LEU A 39 -1.53 -11.82 -10.32
C LEU A 39 -1.44 -11.87 -11.85
N THR A 40 -2.59 -12.06 -12.51
CA THR A 40 -2.76 -11.98 -13.96
C THR A 40 -3.89 -11.00 -14.32
N GLY A 41 -3.96 -10.64 -15.62
CA GLY A 41 -4.95 -9.69 -16.12
C GLY A 41 -4.49 -8.22 -16.01
N PRO A 42 -5.38 -7.26 -16.35
CA PRO A 42 -5.01 -5.85 -16.50
C PRO A 42 -4.56 -5.16 -15.20
N HIS A 43 -4.90 -5.69 -14.03
CA HIS A 43 -4.51 -5.09 -12.75
C HIS A 43 -3.23 -5.72 -12.13
N SER A 44 -2.62 -6.70 -12.81
CA SER A 44 -1.45 -7.42 -12.27
C SER A 44 -0.26 -6.50 -11.99
N GLY A 45 -0.11 -5.41 -12.72
CA GLY A 45 0.94 -4.40 -12.46
C GLY A 45 0.85 -3.73 -11.09
N TRP A 46 -0.31 -3.79 -10.43
CA TRP A 46 -0.54 -3.25 -9.08
C TRP A 46 -0.49 -4.35 -8.01
N ASP A 47 -1.20 -5.44 -8.24
CA ASP A 47 -1.42 -6.48 -7.23
C ASP A 47 -0.21 -7.42 -7.09
N ALA A 48 0.52 -7.72 -8.16
CA ALA A 48 1.69 -8.59 -8.09
C ALA A 48 2.83 -8.02 -7.22
N PRO A 49 3.20 -6.72 -7.31
CA PRO A 49 4.16 -6.14 -6.36
C PRO A 49 3.71 -6.25 -4.90
N ALA A 50 2.42 -6.09 -4.60
CA ALA A 50 1.92 -6.24 -3.24
C ALA A 50 2.10 -7.67 -2.72
N SER A 51 1.79 -8.68 -3.55
CA SER A 51 2.04 -10.09 -3.25
C SER A 51 3.53 -10.34 -2.98
N GLU A 52 4.43 -9.82 -3.82
CA GLU A 52 5.89 -9.93 -3.63
C GLU A 52 6.33 -9.37 -2.26
N GLY A 53 5.73 -8.26 -1.83
CA GLY A 53 5.99 -7.67 -0.51
C GLY A 53 5.58 -8.58 0.65
N VAL A 54 4.41 -9.23 0.55
CA VAL A 54 3.95 -10.22 1.55
C VAL A 54 4.88 -11.42 1.58
N HIS A 55 5.24 -11.99 0.42
CA HIS A 55 6.18 -13.12 0.34
C HIS A 55 7.55 -12.78 0.92
N MET A 56 8.08 -11.59 0.61
CA MET A 56 9.35 -11.12 1.15
C MET A 56 9.30 -11.01 2.69
N ALA A 57 8.23 -10.43 3.23
CA ALA A 57 8.05 -10.30 4.69
C ALA A 57 7.93 -11.67 5.37
N VAL A 58 7.15 -12.62 4.81
CA VAL A 58 7.06 -13.99 5.32
C VAL A 58 8.42 -14.65 5.35
N ASN A 59 9.19 -14.56 4.27
CA ASN A 59 10.51 -15.15 4.20
C ASN A 59 11.47 -14.57 5.24
N GLU A 60 11.48 -13.25 5.42
CA GLU A 60 12.36 -12.58 6.40
C GLU A 60 11.94 -12.91 7.86
N ILE A 61 10.63 -12.88 8.17
CA ILE A 61 10.13 -13.26 9.50
C ILE A 61 10.51 -14.72 9.81
N ASN A 62 10.29 -15.63 8.88
CA ASN A 62 10.59 -17.05 9.06
C ASN A 62 12.09 -17.30 9.19
N ALA A 63 12.94 -16.65 8.38
CA ALA A 63 14.39 -16.73 8.43
C ALA A 63 14.96 -16.20 9.76
N ALA A 64 14.31 -15.20 10.36
CA ALA A 64 14.65 -14.69 11.70
C ALA A 64 14.22 -15.64 12.85
N GLY A 65 13.62 -16.80 12.54
CA GLY A 65 13.12 -17.78 13.52
C GLY A 65 11.67 -17.54 13.94
N GLY A 66 10.91 -16.77 13.17
CA GLY A 66 9.50 -16.49 13.41
C GLY A 66 9.26 -15.42 14.49
N PHE A 67 8.07 -15.42 15.05
CA PHE A 67 7.62 -14.52 16.12
C PHE A 67 7.05 -15.33 17.31
N THR A 68 6.85 -14.68 18.46
CA THR A 68 6.48 -15.40 19.68
C THR A 68 5.14 -14.92 20.21
N VAL A 69 4.19 -15.83 20.41
CA VAL A 69 2.88 -15.53 21.01
C VAL A 69 2.65 -16.49 22.18
N GLY A 70 2.37 -15.95 23.36
CA GLY A 70 2.12 -16.77 24.57
C GLY A 70 3.25 -17.73 24.91
N GLY A 71 4.50 -17.40 24.60
CA GLY A 71 5.68 -18.23 24.84
C GLY A 71 5.94 -19.30 23.76
N LYS A 72 5.08 -19.46 22.75
CA LYS A 72 5.25 -20.35 21.61
C LYS A 72 5.78 -19.60 20.41
N LYS A 73 6.64 -20.27 19.61
CA LYS A 73 7.15 -19.73 18.34
C LYS A 73 6.22 -20.05 17.18
N TYR A 74 6.06 -19.08 16.31
CA TYR A 74 5.25 -19.19 15.10
C TYR A 74 6.01 -18.71 13.88
N THR A 75 5.71 -19.33 12.74
CA THR A 75 6.13 -18.92 11.39
C THR A 75 4.90 -18.67 10.55
N PHE A 76 5.03 -17.97 9.42
CA PHE A 76 3.95 -17.79 8.47
C PHE A 76 4.05 -18.79 7.30
N ALA A 77 2.88 -19.20 6.77
CA ALA A 77 2.74 -19.79 5.45
C ALA A 77 1.66 -19.04 4.67
N ILE A 78 1.80 -18.98 3.35
CA ILE A 78 0.85 -18.30 2.46
C ILE A 78 0.04 -19.35 1.69
N ALA A 79 -1.29 -19.13 1.66
CA ALA A 79 -2.18 -19.72 0.67
C ALA A 79 -2.59 -18.60 -0.28
N GLU A 80 -2.16 -18.65 -1.54
CA GLU A 80 -2.34 -17.58 -2.52
C GLU A 80 -3.28 -17.98 -3.64
N GLU A 81 -4.17 -17.04 -4.02
CA GLU A 81 -5.13 -17.22 -5.11
C GLU A 81 -5.08 -16.02 -6.07
N ASP A 82 -5.13 -16.32 -7.37
CA ASP A 82 -5.17 -15.31 -8.43
C ASP A 82 -6.62 -14.91 -8.75
N ALA A 83 -6.95 -13.66 -8.54
CA ALA A 83 -8.26 -13.08 -8.88
C ALA A 83 -8.40 -12.75 -10.38
N GLN A 84 -7.35 -12.83 -11.19
CA GLN A 84 -7.34 -12.58 -12.63
C GLN A 84 -7.96 -11.23 -13.03
N SER A 85 -7.95 -10.25 -12.15
CA SER A 85 -8.61 -8.94 -12.31
C SER A 85 -10.14 -9.04 -12.51
N LYS A 86 -10.77 -10.13 -12.10
CA LYS A 86 -12.21 -10.38 -12.28
C LYS A 86 -12.95 -10.48 -10.95
N PRO A 87 -14.09 -9.81 -10.77
CA PRO A 87 -14.83 -9.79 -9.51
C PRO A 87 -15.36 -11.18 -9.09
N ASP A 88 -15.89 -11.94 -10.03
CA ASP A 88 -16.41 -13.29 -9.81
C ASP A 88 -15.31 -14.27 -9.40
N VAL A 89 -14.15 -14.19 -10.05
CA VAL A 89 -12.97 -14.99 -9.71
C VAL A 89 -12.42 -14.60 -8.32
N ALA A 90 -12.40 -13.30 -8.00
CA ALA A 90 -11.99 -12.83 -6.68
C ALA A 90 -12.89 -13.33 -5.55
N ALA A 91 -14.22 -13.34 -5.76
CA ALA A 91 -15.17 -13.90 -4.79
C ALA A 91 -14.99 -15.41 -4.63
N ALA A 92 -14.77 -16.15 -5.72
CA ALA A 92 -14.49 -17.59 -5.69
C ALA A 92 -13.15 -17.90 -5.01
N ALA A 93 -12.11 -17.12 -5.29
CA ALA A 93 -10.79 -17.21 -4.64
C ALA A 93 -10.90 -17.00 -3.12
N ALA A 94 -11.66 -16.00 -2.68
CA ALA A 94 -11.93 -15.78 -1.26
C ALA A 94 -12.65 -16.98 -0.62
N GLN A 95 -13.69 -17.53 -1.28
CA GLN A 95 -14.39 -18.72 -0.77
C GLN A 95 -13.48 -19.94 -0.68
N LYS A 96 -12.59 -20.12 -1.66
CA LYS A 96 -11.62 -21.22 -1.66
C LYS A 96 -10.65 -21.11 -0.49
N LEU A 97 -10.09 -19.93 -0.25
CA LEU A 97 -9.22 -19.69 0.92
C LEU A 97 -9.97 -19.95 2.24
N LEU A 98 -11.20 -19.47 2.34
CA LEU A 98 -12.04 -19.62 3.55
C LEU A 98 -12.56 -21.04 3.76
N SER A 99 -12.38 -21.96 2.81
CA SER A 99 -12.63 -23.38 3.02
C SER A 99 -11.55 -24.07 3.85
N ASP A 100 -10.41 -23.43 4.10
CA ASP A 100 -9.39 -23.86 5.03
C ASP A 100 -9.60 -23.18 6.39
N ASP A 101 -10.09 -23.93 7.36
CA ASP A 101 -10.39 -23.45 8.74
C ASP A 101 -9.17 -22.88 9.48
N ASN A 102 -7.95 -23.07 8.94
CA ASN A 102 -6.73 -22.51 9.53
C ASN A 102 -6.40 -21.10 9.01
N ILE A 103 -7.20 -20.54 8.09
CA ILE A 103 -7.00 -19.17 7.61
C ILE A 103 -7.84 -18.22 8.46
N HIS A 104 -7.16 -17.44 9.31
CA HIS A 104 -7.77 -16.44 10.19
C HIS A 104 -7.52 -14.99 9.75
N VAL A 105 -6.64 -14.80 8.77
CA VAL A 105 -6.30 -13.50 8.18
C VAL A 105 -6.21 -13.63 6.67
N VAL A 106 -6.80 -12.69 5.94
CA VAL A 106 -6.68 -12.56 4.50
C VAL A 106 -6.08 -11.19 4.16
N PHE A 107 -4.98 -11.20 3.44
CA PHE A 107 -4.45 -10.03 2.73
C PHE A 107 -5.09 -9.96 1.34
N GLY A 108 -5.60 -8.81 0.97
CA GLY A 108 -6.41 -8.71 -0.24
C GLY A 108 -6.18 -7.50 -1.10
N ILE A 109 -6.39 -7.75 -2.28
CA ILE A 109 -6.53 -7.06 -3.56
C ILE A 109 -6.48 -5.54 -3.45
N LEU A 110 -5.67 -4.93 -4.29
CA LEU A 110 -5.47 -3.49 -4.39
C LEU A 110 -6.52 -2.79 -5.27
N THR A 111 -7.13 -3.51 -6.21
CA THR A 111 -8.11 -2.94 -7.13
C THR A 111 -9.53 -3.07 -6.58
N SER A 112 -10.32 -1.99 -6.75
CA SER A 112 -11.60 -1.84 -6.04
C SER A 112 -12.65 -2.88 -6.42
N THR A 113 -12.87 -3.11 -7.72
CA THR A 113 -13.99 -3.98 -8.17
C THR A 113 -13.82 -5.44 -7.74
N PRO A 114 -12.68 -6.13 -8.00
CA PRO A 114 -12.42 -7.44 -7.45
C PRO A 114 -12.38 -7.46 -5.92
N GLY A 115 -11.79 -6.43 -5.30
CA GLY A 115 -11.68 -6.33 -3.85
C GLY A 115 -13.02 -6.29 -3.13
N MET A 116 -13.98 -5.53 -3.65
CA MET A 116 -15.34 -5.47 -3.12
C MET A 116 -16.04 -6.82 -3.22
N ALA A 117 -15.84 -7.57 -4.31
CA ALA A 117 -16.41 -8.90 -4.48
C ALA A 117 -15.83 -9.91 -3.49
N ALA A 118 -14.51 -9.90 -3.26
CA ALA A 118 -13.84 -10.74 -2.28
C ALA A 118 -14.22 -10.39 -0.83
N ALA A 119 -14.45 -9.12 -0.52
CA ALA A 119 -14.81 -8.64 0.81
C ALA A 119 -16.13 -9.26 1.34
N VAL A 120 -17.07 -9.59 0.44
CA VAL A 120 -18.38 -10.15 0.83
C VAL A 120 -18.25 -11.50 1.56
N PRO A 121 -17.63 -12.55 0.98
CA PRO A 121 -17.45 -13.81 1.69
C PRO A 121 -16.53 -13.67 2.92
N ILE A 122 -15.49 -12.83 2.87
CA ILE A 122 -14.57 -12.63 4.00
C ILE A 122 -15.30 -12.00 5.19
N GLY A 123 -16.12 -10.98 4.97
CA GLY A 123 -16.93 -10.36 6.02
C GLY A 123 -17.93 -11.33 6.66
N LYS A 124 -18.56 -12.22 5.87
CA LYS A 124 -19.46 -13.26 6.36
C LYS A 124 -18.72 -14.28 7.24
N ALA A 125 -17.51 -14.65 6.87
CA ALA A 125 -16.69 -15.61 7.61
C ALA A 125 -16.09 -15.04 8.91
N LYS A 126 -16.16 -13.72 9.13
CA LYS A 126 -15.58 -13.04 10.30
C LYS A 126 -14.07 -13.24 10.43
N VAL A 127 -13.38 -13.28 9.30
CA VAL A 127 -11.93 -13.37 9.18
C VAL A 127 -11.35 -11.95 9.14
N LEU A 128 -10.17 -11.74 9.70
CA LEU A 128 -9.46 -10.48 9.64
C LEU A 128 -9.08 -10.18 8.18
N TYR A 129 -9.48 -9.02 7.67
CA TYR A 129 -9.21 -8.61 6.29
C TYR A 129 -8.35 -7.34 6.24
N ILE A 130 -7.22 -7.44 5.57
CA ILE A 130 -6.31 -6.32 5.36
C ILE A 130 -6.19 -6.08 3.85
N GLY A 131 -6.82 -5.00 3.39
CA GLY A 131 -6.85 -4.65 1.96
C GLY A 131 -6.15 -3.32 1.66
N GLY A 132 -5.92 -3.06 0.37
CA GLY A 132 -5.30 -1.82 -0.11
C GLY A 132 -6.20 -0.96 -1.01
N PHE A 133 -7.30 -1.50 -1.51
CA PHE A 133 -8.12 -0.85 -2.53
C PHE A 133 -8.96 0.33 -2.01
N THR A 134 -9.15 1.32 -2.87
CA THR A 134 -9.78 2.61 -2.48
C THR A 134 -11.21 2.45 -1.98
N SER A 135 -12.05 1.63 -2.65
CA SER A 135 -13.45 1.44 -2.25
C SER A 135 -13.63 0.72 -0.90
N LEU A 136 -12.55 0.14 -0.33
CA LEU A 136 -12.57 -0.43 1.03
C LEU A 136 -12.95 0.61 2.09
N ASP A 137 -12.70 1.89 1.82
CA ASP A 137 -13.10 3.01 2.68
C ASP A 137 -14.62 3.02 2.96
N THR A 138 -15.41 2.49 2.02
CA THR A 138 -16.87 2.41 2.20
C THR A 138 -17.30 1.29 3.14
N LEU A 139 -16.42 0.35 3.45
CA LEU A 139 -16.67 -0.82 4.31
C LEU A 139 -16.09 -0.67 5.71
N ILE A 140 -14.93 -0.03 5.84
CA ILE A 140 -14.23 0.12 7.13
C ILE A 140 -15.06 0.96 8.10
N GLY A 141 -15.10 0.52 9.35
CA GLY A 141 -15.87 1.18 10.41
C GLY A 141 -17.38 1.00 10.32
N LYS A 142 -17.90 0.24 9.34
CA LYS A 142 -19.32 -0.09 9.25
C LYS A 142 -19.68 -1.29 10.13
N PRO A 143 -20.93 -1.35 10.66
CA PRO A 143 -21.38 -2.51 11.39
C PRO A 143 -21.22 -3.80 10.59
N GLY A 144 -20.66 -4.82 11.22
CA GLY A 144 -20.36 -6.12 10.59
C GLY A 144 -18.98 -6.23 9.91
N ASN A 145 -18.25 -5.11 9.76
CA ASN A 145 -16.93 -5.06 9.14
C ASN A 145 -15.84 -4.61 10.14
N GLU A 146 -16.01 -4.91 11.41
CA GLU A 146 -15.09 -4.51 12.49
C GLU A 146 -13.68 -5.13 12.34
N LEU A 147 -13.56 -6.16 11.47
CA LEU A 147 -12.32 -6.87 11.18
C LEU A 147 -11.66 -6.43 9.86
N PHE A 148 -12.15 -5.34 9.26
CA PHE A 148 -11.60 -4.81 8.02
C PHE A 148 -10.63 -3.66 8.31
N PHE A 149 -9.45 -3.75 7.66
CA PHE A 149 -8.38 -2.77 7.77
C PHE A 149 -7.85 -2.41 6.38
N ARG A 150 -7.41 -1.16 6.24
CA ARG A 150 -6.76 -0.70 5.02
C ARG A 150 -5.26 -0.45 5.29
N ALA A 151 -4.40 -1.07 4.50
CA ALA A 151 -2.93 -0.97 4.62
C ALA A 151 -2.36 0.36 4.10
N LEU A 152 -3.17 1.18 3.44
CA LEU A 152 -2.80 2.46 2.83
C LEU A 152 -3.67 3.59 3.37
N ASP A 153 -3.14 4.80 3.27
CA ASP A 153 -3.90 6.02 3.50
C ASP A 153 -5.08 6.15 2.53
N SER A 154 -6.18 6.69 3.01
CA SER A 154 -7.26 7.07 2.12
C SER A 154 -6.93 8.40 1.41
N ASP A 155 -7.51 8.61 0.22
CA ASP A 155 -7.41 9.92 -0.45
C ASP A 155 -7.89 11.06 0.44
N ALA A 156 -8.90 10.81 1.28
CA ALA A 156 -9.40 11.80 2.22
C ALA A 156 -8.33 12.28 3.22
N ILE A 157 -7.36 11.43 3.53
CA ILE A 157 -6.25 11.71 4.46
C ILE A 157 -5.07 12.34 3.71
N ALA A 158 -4.65 11.71 2.60
CA ALA A 158 -3.46 12.10 1.86
C ALA A 158 -3.63 13.36 1.00
N ALA A 159 -4.87 13.71 0.62
CA ALA A 159 -5.15 14.87 -0.23
C ALA A 159 -4.77 16.21 0.41
N GLY A 160 -4.99 16.35 1.72
CA GLY A 160 -4.68 17.61 2.43
C GLY A 160 -3.21 18.00 2.32
N PRO A 161 -2.28 17.15 2.78
CA PRO A 161 -0.84 17.37 2.64
C PRO A 161 -0.40 17.59 1.19
N PHE A 162 -0.91 16.79 0.24
CA PHE A 162 -0.60 16.95 -1.18
C PHE A 162 -1.00 18.32 -1.73
N VAL A 163 -2.21 18.79 -1.44
CA VAL A 163 -2.69 20.09 -1.86
C VAL A 163 -1.83 21.22 -1.24
N GLN A 164 -1.53 21.14 0.06
CA GLN A 164 -0.74 22.13 0.77
C GLN A 164 0.68 22.25 0.21
N GLU A 165 1.39 21.13 0.07
CA GLU A 165 2.76 21.16 -0.47
C GLU A 165 2.79 21.57 -1.95
N THR A 166 1.80 21.17 -2.75
CA THR A 166 1.68 21.61 -4.15
C THR A 166 1.48 23.13 -4.24
N ILE A 167 0.61 23.71 -3.42
CA ILE A 167 0.37 25.17 -3.41
C ILE A 167 1.63 25.90 -2.94
N LYS A 168 2.30 25.42 -1.90
CA LYS A 168 3.54 25.98 -1.38
C LYS A 168 4.63 25.99 -2.44
N GLU A 169 4.79 24.88 -3.17
CA GLU A 169 5.83 24.71 -4.17
C GLU A 169 5.58 25.49 -5.45
N PHE A 170 4.34 25.52 -5.95
CA PHE A 170 4.00 26.13 -7.23
C PHE A 170 3.36 27.51 -7.12
N GLY A 171 2.82 27.87 -5.98
CA GLY A 171 2.13 29.15 -5.77
C GLY A 171 0.87 29.32 -6.62
N VAL A 172 0.21 28.21 -7.01
CA VAL A 172 -0.99 28.23 -7.86
C VAL A 172 -2.13 28.98 -7.17
N LYS A 173 -2.88 29.76 -7.96
CA LYS A 173 -4.04 30.56 -7.52
C LYS A 173 -5.32 30.16 -8.24
N LYS A 174 -5.21 29.58 -9.42
CA LYS A 174 -6.35 29.23 -10.27
C LYS A 174 -6.05 28.01 -11.10
N ILE A 175 -6.70 26.91 -10.77
CA ILE A 175 -6.48 25.61 -11.46
C ILE A 175 -7.73 25.14 -12.18
N GLY A 176 -7.54 24.31 -13.22
CA GLY A 176 -8.60 23.51 -13.80
C GLY A 176 -8.40 22.04 -13.48
N MET A 177 -9.46 21.25 -13.48
CA MET A 177 -9.39 19.82 -13.22
C MET A 177 -9.86 19.02 -14.43
N LEU A 178 -9.04 18.07 -14.92
CA LEU A 178 -9.30 17.22 -16.07
C LEU A 178 -9.07 15.74 -15.70
N LEU A 179 -10.14 14.96 -15.66
CA LEU A 179 -10.11 13.57 -15.22
C LEU A 179 -10.93 12.66 -16.16
N PRO A 180 -10.68 11.33 -16.19
CA PRO A 180 -11.56 10.41 -16.90
C PRO A 180 -12.97 10.38 -16.30
N ASN A 181 -13.98 10.10 -17.13
CA ASN A 181 -15.38 10.03 -16.67
C ASN A 181 -15.68 8.69 -15.99
N GLU A 182 -15.25 8.58 -14.75
CA GLU A 182 -15.40 7.40 -13.90
C GLU A 182 -15.79 7.79 -12.48
N ASP A 183 -16.33 6.86 -11.69
CA ASP A 183 -16.76 7.15 -10.32
C ASP A 183 -15.62 7.50 -9.40
N VAL A 184 -14.43 6.91 -9.60
CA VAL A 184 -13.23 7.28 -8.86
C VAL A 184 -12.84 8.74 -9.10
N SER A 185 -12.97 9.24 -10.33
CA SER A 185 -12.71 10.64 -10.67
C SER A 185 -13.65 11.60 -9.97
N LYS A 186 -14.93 11.25 -9.89
CA LYS A 186 -15.92 12.05 -9.14
C LYS A 186 -15.58 12.11 -7.66
N SER A 187 -15.12 11.00 -7.09
CA SER A 187 -14.63 10.95 -5.71
C SER A 187 -13.39 11.82 -5.50
N ILE A 188 -12.44 11.79 -6.45
CA ILE A 188 -11.24 12.63 -6.43
C ILE A 188 -11.65 14.12 -6.45
N VAL A 189 -12.49 14.52 -7.39
CA VAL A 189 -12.96 15.94 -7.46
C VAL A 189 -13.63 16.35 -6.15
N LYS A 190 -14.54 15.52 -5.62
CA LYS A 190 -15.22 15.76 -4.34
C LYS A 190 -14.25 15.94 -3.16
N THR A 191 -13.09 15.27 -3.20
CA THR A 191 -12.08 15.35 -2.14
C THR A 191 -11.14 16.55 -2.33
N TYR A 192 -10.59 16.72 -3.55
CA TYR A 192 -9.51 17.67 -3.79
C TYR A 192 -9.99 19.10 -4.06
N GLN A 193 -11.09 19.28 -4.81
CA GLN A 193 -11.60 20.63 -5.13
C GLN A 193 -11.86 21.47 -3.88
N PRO A 194 -12.60 21.00 -2.85
CA PRO A 194 -12.82 21.80 -1.63
C PRO A 194 -11.53 22.13 -0.87
N LEU A 195 -10.50 21.27 -0.95
CA LEU A 195 -9.22 21.53 -0.30
C LEU A 195 -8.46 22.66 -0.99
N PHE A 196 -8.45 22.70 -2.34
CA PHE A 196 -7.90 23.83 -3.09
C PHE A 196 -8.66 25.12 -2.81
N GLU A 197 -9.99 25.08 -2.85
CA GLU A 197 -10.84 26.25 -2.61
C GLU A 197 -10.67 26.80 -1.18
N LYS A 198 -10.61 25.90 -0.18
CA LYS A 198 -10.33 26.28 1.22
C LYS A 198 -8.96 26.93 1.39
N ALA A 199 -7.98 26.52 0.57
CA ALA A 199 -6.65 27.13 0.54
C ALA A 199 -6.56 28.41 -0.31
N GLY A 200 -7.70 28.92 -0.82
CA GLY A 200 -7.77 30.16 -1.60
C GLY A 200 -7.45 30.00 -3.09
N VAL A 201 -7.41 28.76 -3.59
CA VAL A 201 -7.20 28.46 -5.03
C VAL A 201 -8.56 28.36 -5.72
N GLN A 202 -8.77 29.11 -6.79
CA GLN A 202 -9.99 29.03 -7.60
C GLN A 202 -9.98 27.79 -8.49
N VAL A 203 -11.13 27.12 -8.62
CA VAL A 203 -11.33 25.96 -9.52
C VAL A 203 -12.52 26.24 -10.46
N PRO A 204 -12.35 27.13 -11.46
CA PRO A 204 -13.46 27.59 -12.31
C PRO A 204 -13.96 26.54 -13.32
N ILE A 205 -13.22 25.47 -13.55
CA ILE A 205 -13.57 24.45 -14.55
C ILE A 205 -13.15 23.05 -14.09
N VAL A 206 -14.11 22.13 -14.17
CA VAL A 206 -13.89 20.69 -14.03
C VAL A 206 -14.47 20.01 -15.25
N GLU A 207 -13.65 19.27 -15.98
CA GLU A 207 -14.06 18.52 -17.17
C GLU A 207 -13.72 17.05 -17.05
N TYR A 208 -14.54 16.24 -17.66
CA TYR A 208 -14.32 14.81 -17.70
C TYR A 208 -14.18 14.34 -19.16
N PHE A 209 -13.19 13.48 -19.42
CA PHE A 209 -13.01 12.84 -20.72
C PHE A 209 -13.40 11.38 -20.69
N GLN A 210 -13.75 10.81 -21.84
CA GLN A 210 -14.08 9.38 -21.93
C GLN A 210 -12.80 8.53 -21.82
N PRO A 211 -12.79 7.44 -21.02
CA PRO A 211 -11.69 6.49 -21.03
C PRO A 211 -11.33 6.04 -22.44
N GLY A 212 -10.04 6.00 -22.77
CA GLY A 212 -9.53 5.71 -24.11
C GLY A 212 -9.46 6.92 -25.06
N THR A 213 -9.75 8.13 -24.57
CA THR A 213 -9.52 9.37 -25.32
C THR A 213 -8.06 9.49 -25.70
N SER A 214 -7.76 9.71 -26.99
CA SER A 214 -6.41 9.97 -27.50
C SER A 214 -6.17 11.42 -27.91
N ASP A 215 -7.24 12.16 -28.21
CA ASP A 215 -7.20 13.59 -28.58
C ASP A 215 -7.83 14.44 -27.48
N PHE A 216 -6.97 15.12 -26.72
CA PHE A 216 -7.36 16.04 -25.64
C PHE A 216 -7.46 17.50 -26.11
N ALA A 217 -7.03 17.84 -27.32
CA ALA A 217 -7.00 19.22 -27.80
C ALA A 217 -8.37 19.95 -27.70
N PRO A 218 -9.53 19.32 -28.02
CA PRO A 218 -10.83 19.97 -27.88
C PRO A 218 -11.15 20.40 -26.44
N VAL A 219 -10.91 19.54 -25.46
CA VAL A 219 -11.17 19.85 -24.05
C VAL A 219 -10.12 20.83 -23.50
N LEU A 220 -8.84 20.70 -23.88
CA LEU A 220 -7.77 21.63 -23.47
C LEU A 220 -8.04 23.06 -23.94
N ARG A 221 -8.64 23.30 -25.10
CA ARG A 221 -9.05 24.62 -25.56
C ARG A 221 -10.13 25.28 -24.68
N LYS A 222 -10.94 24.49 -23.95
CA LYS A 222 -11.86 25.06 -22.95
C LYS A 222 -11.07 25.63 -21.77
N PHE A 223 -10.04 24.92 -21.33
CA PHE A 223 -9.15 25.33 -20.22
C PHE A 223 -8.32 26.58 -20.59
N GLN A 224 -7.85 26.65 -21.83
CA GLN A 224 -7.07 27.80 -22.34
C GLN A 224 -7.76 29.14 -22.11
N ARG A 225 -9.10 29.18 -22.18
CA ARG A 225 -9.90 30.40 -22.02
C ARG A 225 -10.08 30.83 -20.57
N GLN A 226 -9.68 30.03 -19.61
CA GLN A 226 -9.94 30.25 -18.19
C GLN A 226 -8.85 31.06 -17.48
N GLY A 227 -7.70 31.29 -18.12
CA GLY A 227 -6.57 32.02 -17.49
C GLY A 227 -6.06 31.28 -16.25
N LEU A 228 -5.83 29.98 -16.37
CA LEU A 228 -5.35 29.11 -15.31
C LEU A 228 -3.83 29.25 -15.12
N ASP A 229 -3.35 28.97 -13.92
CA ASP A 229 -1.92 28.88 -13.61
C ASP A 229 -1.47 27.45 -13.22
N GLY A 230 -2.42 26.51 -13.16
CA GLY A 230 -2.16 25.08 -12.96
C GLY A 230 -3.27 24.20 -13.53
N LEU A 231 -2.93 22.96 -13.83
CA LEU A 231 -3.85 21.94 -14.32
C LEU A 231 -3.76 20.67 -13.46
N PHE A 232 -4.85 20.37 -12.73
CA PHE A 232 -4.98 19.11 -12.02
C PHE A 232 -5.45 18.03 -13.00
N ILE A 233 -4.71 16.91 -13.05
CA ILE A 233 -4.97 15.82 -13.97
C ILE A 233 -5.14 14.49 -13.23
N GLY A 234 -5.89 13.59 -13.83
CA GLY A 234 -6.27 12.30 -13.25
C GLY A 234 -5.10 11.37 -12.95
N TYR A 235 -5.39 10.12 -12.79
CA TYR A 235 -4.55 9.12 -12.12
C TYR A 235 -3.93 8.05 -13.06
N SER A 236 -4.14 8.16 -14.37
CA SER A 236 -3.57 7.24 -15.37
C SER A 236 -2.32 7.84 -16.01
N ASP A 237 -1.18 7.17 -15.91
CA ASP A 237 0.09 7.64 -16.47
C ASP A 237 0.02 7.91 -17.99
N PRO A 238 -0.58 7.01 -18.83
CA PRO A 238 -0.72 7.29 -20.26
C PRO A 238 -1.55 8.53 -20.56
N ASP A 239 -2.67 8.73 -19.86
CA ASP A 239 -3.53 9.90 -20.04
C ASP A 239 -2.81 11.17 -19.58
N ALA A 240 -2.12 11.13 -18.45
CA ALA A 240 -1.36 12.25 -17.93
C ALA A 240 -0.25 12.67 -18.90
N GLU A 241 0.49 11.70 -19.46
CA GLU A 241 1.50 11.99 -20.48
C GLU A 241 0.89 12.65 -21.72
N ALA A 242 -0.21 12.11 -22.22
CA ALA A 242 -0.90 12.65 -23.39
C ALA A 242 -1.44 14.07 -23.14
N ILE A 243 -2.00 14.33 -21.96
CA ILE A 243 -2.48 15.66 -21.54
C ILE A 243 -1.32 16.64 -21.44
N VAL A 244 -0.19 16.29 -20.80
CA VAL A 244 1.01 17.14 -20.71
C VAL A 244 1.51 17.51 -22.10
N ARG A 245 1.70 16.50 -22.96
CA ARG A 245 2.18 16.69 -24.33
C ARG A 245 1.25 17.61 -25.12
N GLN A 246 -0.04 17.30 -25.16
CA GLN A 246 -1.01 18.08 -25.95
C GLN A 246 -1.26 19.47 -25.37
N SER A 247 -1.12 19.68 -24.07
CA SER A 247 -1.15 21.03 -23.48
C SER A 247 -0.02 21.90 -24.03
N LEU A 248 1.18 21.34 -24.19
CA LEU A 248 2.32 22.04 -24.78
C LEU A 248 2.17 22.29 -26.30
N GLU A 249 1.45 21.40 -26.99
CA GLU A 249 1.14 21.54 -28.43
C GLU A 249 0.05 22.57 -28.69
N VAL A 250 -1.01 22.59 -27.89
CA VAL A 250 -2.11 23.56 -27.98
C VAL A 250 -1.60 24.98 -27.65
N GLY A 251 -0.71 25.10 -26.67
CA GLY A 251 -0.15 26.35 -26.20
C GLY A 251 -1.14 27.22 -25.41
N GLY A 252 -0.64 28.25 -24.73
CA GLY A 252 -1.47 29.17 -23.93
C GLY A 252 -2.18 28.53 -22.74
N LEU A 253 -1.74 27.34 -22.34
CA LEU A 253 -2.17 26.62 -21.15
C LEU A 253 -1.09 26.74 -20.07
N PRO A 254 -1.45 26.54 -18.77
CA PRO A 254 -0.42 26.46 -17.73
C PRO A 254 0.51 25.28 -17.98
N THR A 255 1.77 25.46 -17.64
CA THR A 255 2.81 24.41 -17.69
C THR A 255 3.13 23.84 -16.31
N ARG A 256 2.26 24.08 -15.31
CA ARG A 256 2.26 23.45 -14.00
C ARG A 256 1.15 22.41 -13.93
N PHE A 257 1.55 21.16 -13.75
CA PHE A 257 0.62 20.05 -13.69
C PHE A 257 0.60 19.45 -12.28
N ILE A 258 -0.58 19.13 -11.80
CA ILE A 258 -0.82 18.54 -10.49
C ILE A 258 -1.45 17.17 -10.74
N TYR A 259 -0.67 16.12 -10.54
CA TYR A 259 -1.05 14.77 -10.94
C TYR A 259 -1.38 13.90 -9.72
N ARG A 260 -2.58 13.38 -9.69
CA ARG A 260 -3.02 12.48 -8.61
C ARG A 260 -2.54 11.04 -8.82
N GLY A 261 -1.65 10.76 -9.73
CA GLY A 261 -1.01 9.46 -9.91
C GLY A 261 0.29 9.33 -9.12
N GLY A 262 0.84 8.13 -9.09
CA GLY A 262 1.94 7.75 -8.20
C GLY A 262 3.36 7.97 -8.74
N SER A 263 3.54 8.58 -9.92
CA SER A 263 4.88 8.73 -10.52
C SER A 263 5.09 10.04 -11.28
N GLY A 264 6.35 10.44 -11.43
CA GLY A 264 6.75 11.56 -12.29
C GLY A 264 6.95 11.17 -13.76
N ALA A 265 6.83 9.88 -14.10
CA ALA A 265 7.10 9.36 -15.45
C ALA A 265 6.33 10.08 -16.58
N PRO A 266 5.02 10.43 -16.41
CA PRO A 266 4.27 11.14 -17.45
C PRO A 266 4.88 12.45 -17.89
N ALA A 267 5.62 13.13 -17.02
CA ALA A 267 6.20 14.45 -17.29
C ALA A 267 7.71 14.45 -17.45
N ALA A 268 8.40 13.37 -17.15
CA ALA A 268 9.88 13.33 -17.07
C ALA A 268 10.56 13.85 -18.36
N LYS A 269 10.11 13.40 -19.53
CA LYS A 269 10.68 13.84 -20.82
C LYS A 269 10.32 15.28 -21.20
N TYR A 270 9.33 15.88 -20.53
CA TYR A 270 8.90 17.26 -20.75
C TYR A 270 9.47 18.22 -19.71
N ALA A 271 10.25 17.74 -18.76
CA ALA A 271 10.82 18.54 -17.67
C ALA A 271 11.44 19.88 -18.08
N PRO A 272 12.17 19.99 -19.23
CA PRO A 272 12.72 21.26 -19.71
C PRO A 272 11.68 22.25 -20.28
N ARG A 273 10.45 21.79 -20.52
CA ARG A 273 9.38 22.55 -21.20
C ARG A 273 8.21 22.90 -20.30
N ILE A 274 8.22 22.45 -19.03
CA ILE A 274 7.17 22.67 -18.05
C ILE A 274 7.73 23.45 -16.84
N ASP A 275 6.91 24.30 -16.25
CA ASP A 275 7.29 25.03 -15.02
C ASP A 275 7.21 24.12 -13.78
N GLY A 276 6.42 23.04 -13.85
CA GLY A 276 6.35 22.09 -12.77
C GLY A 276 5.39 20.91 -13.00
N PHE A 277 5.68 19.82 -12.31
CA PHE A 277 4.82 18.66 -12.21
C PHE A 277 4.89 18.10 -10.80
N ALA A 278 3.74 18.06 -10.11
CA ALA A 278 3.63 17.45 -8.79
C ALA A 278 2.87 16.14 -8.90
N TRP A 279 3.31 15.10 -8.18
CA TRP A 279 2.54 13.86 -8.09
C TRP A 279 2.46 13.36 -6.65
N GLN A 280 1.36 12.67 -6.36
CA GLN A 280 1.10 12.13 -5.04
C GLN A 280 1.69 10.74 -4.91
N ILE A 281 2.55 10.54 -3.93
CA ILE A 281 3.09 9.24 -3.55
C ILE A 281 2.38 8.80 -2.27
N LEU A 282 1.59 7.72 -2.33
CA LEU A 282 0.80 7.23 -1.18
C LEU A 282 1.65 6.50 -0.12
N THR A 283 2.97 6.69 -0.14
CA THR A 283 3.96 6.13 0.79
C THR A 283 5.29 6.85 0.60
N ARG A 284 6.43 6.16 0.79
CA ARG A 284 7.77 6.71 0.55
C ARG A 284 8.12 6.63 -0.94
N ASP A 285 8.80 7.64 -1.41
CA ASP A 285 9.38 7.66 -2.75
C ASP A 285 10.52 6.64 -2.85
N LEU A 286 10.39 5.69 -3.77
CA LEU A 286 11.41 4.65 -3.99
C LEU A 286 12.48 5.06 -5.00
N ASP A 287 12.21 6.08 -5.84
CA ASP A 287 13.10 6.48 -6.93
C ASP A 287 14.14 7.52 -6.48
N THR A 288 13.70 8.53 -5.71
CA THR A 288 14.56 9.68 -5.34
C THR A 288 14.83 9.76 -3.85
N THR A 289 14.40 8.77 -3.06
CA THR A 289 14.53 8.77 -1.60
C THR A 289 15.97 8.94 -1.12
N SER A 290 16.16 9.77 -0.08
CA SER A 290 17.41 9.83 0.68
C SER A 290 17.39 8.95 1.94
N ASP A 291 16.23 8.38 2.30
CA ASP A 291 16.04 7.58 3.50
C ASP A 291 16.82 6.26 3.44
N ALA A 292 17.70 6.05 4.42
CA ALA A 292 18.57 4.87 4.46
C ALA A 292 17.80 3.56 4.69
N LYS A 293 16.68 3.58 5.45
CA LYS A 293 15.84 2.39 5.68
C LYS A 293 15.16 1.96 4.37
N VAL A 294 14.66 2.94 3.61
CA VAL A 294 14.01 2.70 2.32
C VAL A 294 15.03 2.17 1.31
N LYS A 295 16.21 2.77 1.21
CA LYS A 295 17.29 2.27 0.32
C LYS A 295 17.68 0.84 0.64
N ALA A 296 17.91 0.51 1.91
CA ALA A 296 18.25 -0.84 2.33
C ALA A 296 17.11 -1.84 2.02
N TRP A 297 15.85 -1.42 2.09
CA TRP A 297 14.73 -2.25 1.69
C TRP A 297 14.70 -2.47 0.17
N ILE A 298 14.95 -1.43 -0.64
CA ILE A 298 15.04 -1.54 -2.10
C ILE A 298 16.10 -2.58 -2.50
N ASP A 299 17.27 -2.55 -1.88
CA ASP A 299 18.34 -3.52 -2.17
C ASP A 299 17.90 -4.96 -1.85
N ARG A 300 17.21 -5.17 -0.73
CA ARG A 300 16.64 -6.49 -0.38
C ARG A 300 15.54 -6.91 -1.33
N TYR A 301 14.65 -6.00 -1.73
CA TYR A 301 13.59 -6.28 -2.69
C TYR A 301 14.17 -6.73 -4.04
N LYS A 302 15.15 -5.99 -4.59
CA LYS A 302 15.85 -6.36 -5.82
C LYS A 302 16.55 -7.73 -5.69
N ALA A 303 17.18 -7.99 -4.56
CA ALA A 303 17.82 -9.27 -4.30
C ALA A 303 16.82 -10.44 -4.25
N ALA A 304 15.67 -10.24 -3.63
CA ALA A 304 14.63 -11.26 -3.45
C ALA A 304 13.85 -11.54 -4.73
N THR A 305 13.44 -10.49 -5.47
CA THR A 305 12.54 -10.59 -6.63
C THR A 305 13.27 -10.71 -7.96
N LYS A 306 14.55 -10.29 -8.03
CA LYS A 306 15.32 -10.10 -9.26
C LYS A 306 14.71 -9.06 -10.21
N LYS A 307 13.94 -8.11 -9.65
CA LYS A 307 13.26 -7.03 -10.38
C LYS A 307 13.77 -5.68 -9.90
N ASP A 308 13.79 -4.71 -10.79
CA ASP A 308 13.99 -3.31 -10.41
C ASP A 308 12.71 -2.73 -9.79
N VAL A 309 12.87 -1.64 -9.02
CA VAL A 309 11.73 -0.89 -8.51
C VAL A 309 11.03 -0.16 -9.66
N THR A 310 9.71 -0.10 -9.56
CA THR A 310 8.83 0.59 -10.50
C THR A 310 7.90 1.52 -9.73
N ALA A 311 7.14 2.33 -10.44
CA ALA A 311 6.13 3.21 -9.85
C ALA A 311 5.09 2.49 -8.98
N THR A 312 4.93 1.16 -9.14
CA THR A 312 3.99 0.35 -8.34
C THR A 312 4.66 -0.46 -7.22
N THR A 313 5.99 -0.45 -7.14
CA THR A 313 6.72 -1.23 -6.12
C THR A 313 6.45 -0.73 -4.69
N TYR A 314 5.98 0.50 -4.51
CA TYR A 314 5.56 0.98 -3.20
C TYR A 314 4.45 0.13 -2.55
N TRP A 315 3.66 -0.59 -3.36
CA TRP A 315 2.69 -1.54 -2.85
C TRP A 315 3.36 -2.72 -2.16
N ALA A 316 4.50 -3.19 -2.70
CA ALA A 316 5.30 -4.22 -2.05
C ALA A 316 5.77 -3.76 -0.66
N LEU A 317 6.32 -2.55 -0.56
CA LEU A 317 6.74 -1.97 0.72
C LEU A 317 5.56 -1.84 1.71
N THR A 318 4.41 -1.43 1.20
CA THR A 318 3.19 -1.28 2.01
C THR A 318 2.78 -2.58 2.68
N PHE A 319 2.64 -3.65 1.91
CA PHE A 319 2.20 -4.94 2.43
C PHE A 319 3.30 -5.67 3.20
N TYR A 320 4.56 -5.43 2.87
CA TYR A 320 5.70 -5.89 3.65
C TYR A 320 5.63 -5.38 5.10
N ASP A 321 5.57 -4.07 5.31
CA ASP A 321 5.49 -3.48 6.66
C ASP A 321 4.20 -3.89 7.38
N THR A 322 3.09 -4.01 6.65
CA THR A 322 1.80 -4.40 7.24
C THR A 322 1.82 -5.82 7.80
N LEU A 323 2.53 -6.76 7.15
CA LEU A 323 2.67 -8.12 7.69
C LEU A 323 3.52 -8.15 8.97
N PHE A 324 4.60 -7.37 9.04
CA PHE A 324 5.37 -7.23 10.28
C PHE A 324 4.51 -6.61 11.40
N MET A 325 3.72 -5.59 11.08
CA MET A 325 2.79 -4.99 12.03
C MET A 325 1.74 -6.01 12.52
N LEU A 326 1.22 -6.88 11.63
CA LEU A 326 0.31 -7.95 12.00
C LEU A 326 0.96 -8.92 12.99
N SER A 327 2.21 -9.34 12.77
CA SER A 327 2.91 -10.22 13.73
C SER A 327 3.01 -9.58 15.11
N ARG A 328 3.29 -8.29 15.21
CA ARG A 328 3.30 -7.54 16.48
C ARG A 328 1.91 -7.46 17.11
N ALA A 329 0.87 -7.33 16.31
CA ALA A 329 -0.51 -7.34 16.82
C ALA A 329 -0.89 -8.71 17.39
N MET A 330 -0.48 -9.81 16.75
CA MET A 330 -0.65 -11.17 17.26
C MET A 330 0.09 -11.39 18.59
N GLU A 331 1.35 -10.94 18.67
CA GLU A 331 2.14 -10.97 19.90
C GLU A 331 1.42 -10.22 21.04
N ALA A 332 0.96 -8.99 20.77
CA ALA A 332 0.26 -8.15 21.74
C ALA A 332 -1.14 -8.67 22.12
N ALA A 333 -1.80 -9.40 21.20
CA ALA A 333 -3.09 -10.05 21.44
C ALA A 333 -2.97 -11.36 22.24
N GLY A 334 -1.77 -11.94 22.29
CA GLY A 334 -1.57 -13.27 22.89
C GLY A 334 -2.23 -14.40 22.10
N SER A 335 -2.59 -14.15 20.82
CA SER A 335 -3.30 -15.10 19.96
C SER A 335 -2.92 -14.91 18.49
N VAL A 336 -2.89 -16.00 17.74
CA VAL A 336 -2.72 -16.02 16.29
C VAL A 336 -4.02 -16.33 15.53
N THR A 337 -5.10 -16.68 16.25
CA THR A 337 -6.38 -17.11 15.67
C THR A 337 -7.58 -16.25 16.10
N ASP A 338 -7.50 -15.55 17.23
CA ASP A 338 -8.58 -14.66 17.66
C ASP A 338 -8.55 -13.34 16.87
N ALA A 339 -9.28 -13.33 15.75
CA ALA A 339 -9.36 -12.18 14.87
C ALA A 339 -9.81 -10.88 15.58
N LYS A 340 -10.71 -10.98 16.58
CA LYS A 340 -11.18 -9.82 17.34
C LYS A 340 -10.11 -9.26 18.27
N ALA A 341 -9.39 -10.14 18.98
CA ALA A 341 -8.30 -9.73 19.85
C ALA A 341 -7.16 -9.09 19.04
N ILE A 342 -6.80 -9.67 17.88
CA ILE A 342 -5.79 -9.12 16.97
C ILE A 342 -6.24 -7.77 16.41
N ALA A 343 -7.50 -7.66 15.93
CA ALA A 343 -8.06 -6.41 15.43
C ALA A 343 -8.06 -5.29 16.47
N ALA A 344 -8.38 -5.63 17.75
CA ALA A 344 -8.32 -4.67 18.83
C ALA A 344 -6.90 -4.13 19.11
N LYS A 345 -5.86 -4.94 18.85
CA LYS A 345 -4.47 -4.51 18.98
C LYS A 345 -3.96 -3.76 17.76
N LEU A 346 -4.45 -4.08 16.56
CA LEU A 346 -4.14 -3.33 15.35
C LEU A 346 -4.65 -1.87 15.41
N LYS A 347 -5.84 -1.66 15.97
CA LYS A 347 -6.43 -0.31 16.11
C LYS A 347 -5.58 0.57 17.01
N GLY A 348 -5.10 1.68 16.48
CA GLY A 348 -4.22 2.62 17.16
C GLY A 348 -2.75 2.18 17.24
N MET A 349 -2.40 0.99 16.73
CA MET A 349 -1.03 0.49 16.76
C MET A 349 -0.12 1.38 15.91
N LYS A 350 1.00 1.82 16.50
CA LYS A 350 2.11 2.46 15.80
C LYS A 350 3.16 1.41 15.48
N TYR A 351 3.72 1.48 14.27
CA TYR A 351 4.77 0.60 13.82
C TYR A 351 5.88 1.39 13.12
N ASP A 352 7.11 1.26 13.62
CA ASP A 352 8.31 1.86 13.03
C ASP A 352 9.06 0.79 12.23
N GLY A 353 8.57 0.53 11.01
CA GLY A 353 9.14 -0.38 10.04
C GLY A 353 10.13 0.30 9.11
N VAL A 354 10.07 -0.06 7.83
CA VAL A 354 10.72 0.69 6.76
C VAL A 354 10.04 2.05 6.61
N ARG A 355 8.70 2.06 6.74
CA ARG A 355 7.88 3.28 6.91
C ARG A 355 7.47 3.42 8.37
N GLN A 356 7.25 4.65 8.80
CA GLN A 356 6.45 4.88 9.99
C GLN A 356 4.97 4.79 9.62
N MET A 357 4.22 3.96 10.32
CA MET A 357 2.79 3.80 10.08
C MET A 357 2.01 3.62 11.37
N GLN A 358 0.76 4.01 11.34
CA GLN A 358 -0.21 3.78 12.41
C GLN A 358 -1.53 3.34 11.79
N LEU A 359 -2.18 2.34 12.36
CA LEU A 359 -3.59 2.11 12.05
C LEU A 359 -4.44 2.95 13.01
N ASP A 360 -5.31 3.79 12.46
CA ASP A 360 -6.20 4.60 13.29
C ASP A 360 -7.29 3.74 13.97
N PRO A 361 -8.08 4.31 14.89
CA PRO A 361 -9.13 3.56 15.58
C PRO A 361 -10.22 2.99 14.66
N GLN A 362 -10.40 3.55 13.46
CA GLN A 362 -11.34 3.03 12.47
C GLN A 362 -10.77 1.85 11.68
N GLY A 363 -9.45 1.76 11.51
CA GLY A 363 -8.77 0.71 10.76
C GLY A 363 -8.11 1.19 9.46
N PHE A 364 -7.94 2.51 9.29
CA PHE A 364 -7.18 3.08 8.18
C PHE A 364 -5.71 3.26 8.56
N ALA A 365 -4.81 2.91 7.64
CA ALA A 365 -3.42 3.29 7.80
C ALA A 365 -3.26 4.80 7.75
N ARG A 366 -2.31 5.28 8.54
CA ARG A 366 -1.76 6.63 8.51
C ARG A 366 -0.26 6.48 8.40
N THR A 367 0.30 6.93 7.29
CA THR A 367 1.73 6.79 7.01
C THR A 367 2.30 8.13 6.58
N ASP A 368 3.60 8.32 6.78
CA ASP A 368 4.28 9.41 6.09
C ASP A 368 4.23 9.15 4.59
N ILE A 369 3.83 10.17 3.84
CA ILE A 369 3.82 10.16 2.38
C ILE A 369 4.91 11.07 1.83
N ASP A 370 5.34 10.81 0.62
CA ASP A 370 6.18 11.73 -0.11
C ASP A 370 5.37 12.37 -1.26
N ILE A 371 5.69 13.61 -1.56
CA ILE A 371 5.15 14.31 -2.73
C ILE A 371 6.31 14.55 -3.67
N GLY A 372 6.19 14.00 -4.87
CA GLY A 372 7.19 14.15 -5.90
C GLY A 372 6.99 15.44 -6.69
N PHE A 373 8.09 16.03 -7.13
CA PHE A 373 8.12 17.25 -7.92
C PHE A 373 9.13 17.15 -9.08
N ILE A 374 8.73 17.69 -10.22
CA ILE A 374 9.66 18.14 -11.27
C ILE A 374 9.54 19.66 -11.29
N LYS A 375 10.67 20.38 -11.07
CA LYS A 375 10.73 21.86 -11.13
C LYS A 375 12.12 22.30 -11.54
N GLY A 376 12.21 23.22 -12.49
CA GLY A 376 13.48 23.70 -13.01
C GLY A 376 14.34 22.57 -13.61
N GLY A 377 13.72 21.57 -14.23
CA GLY A 377 14.38 20.41 -14.81
C GLY A 377 14.91 19.38 -13.81
N LYS A 378 14.66 19.56 -12.52
CA LYS A 378 15.08 18.63 -11.44
C LYS A 378 13.89 17.84 -10.90
N THR A 379 14.13 16.56 -10.64
CA THR A 379 13.19 15.65 -9.95
C THR A 379 13.61 15.49 -8.50
N TYR A 380 12.66 15.64 -7.58
CA TYR A 380 12.87 15.45 -6.14
C TYR A 380 11.56 15.13 -5.46
N SER A 381 11.62 14.64 -4.22
CA SER A 381 10.45 14.46 -3.38
C SER A 381 10.60 15.20 -2.05
N THR A 382 9.46 15.52 -1.45
CA THR A 382 9.37 16.17 -0.13
C THR A 382 8.47 15.32 0.76
N PRO A 383 8.93 14.98 1.98
CA PRO A 383 8.08 14.31 2.95
C PRO A 383 6.90 15.21 3.34
N ALA A 384 5.73 14.61 3.45
CA ALA A 384 4.54 15.27 3.98
C ALA A 384 3.94 14.41 5.10
N HIS A 385 3.85 15.00 6.30
CA HIS A 385 3.33 14.31 7.47
C HIS A 385 1.81 14.32 7.46
N ILE A 386 1.20 13.16 7.67
CA ILE A 386 -0.24 13.03 7.87
C ILE A 386 -0.54 13.23 9.35
N GLN A 387 -1.21 14.33 9.67
CA GLN A 387 -1.64 14.67 11.03
C GLN A 387 -2.90 13.89 11.45
#